data_7b0c7c6fa3fd9c55b5a3cba91828dd6c
#
_entry.id   7b0c7c6fa3fd9c55b5a3cba91828dd6c
#
_cell.length_a   1.000
_cell.length_b   1.000
_cell.length_c   1.000
_cell.angle_alpha   90.00
_cell.angle_beta   90.00
_cell.angle_gamma   90.00
#
_symmetry.space_group_name_H-M   'P 1'
#
loop_
_entity.id
_entity.type
_entity.pdbx_description
1 polymer ?
#
loop_
_entity_poly.entity_id
_entity_poly.type
_entity_poly.pdbx_seq_one_letter_code
_entity_poly.pdbx_strand_id
1 'polypeptide(L)'
;MEDAAIREGFDHLRPGSDYDKLYDAAVCRAGADWLIGINATRLFSVLYGVTLNVGRVMSPTLALLVQRESDIESFISKPFYVPEITCGGFTASGEKMTERSEAEKIRMDCDHNSAFVRSVEKQVKTIQPPRLYDLTTLQRECNRIYGYTAQQTLDYVQSLYEKKLATYPRTDSQYLTKDMQATAASLILWLRDNMTFGKGYAGEPDIDRVTDDSKVTDHHAIIPTVEIARTDLSELPSGERDVLTLLVVRLLCATTQVHRFEAVTAILDCQGYTFTAKGKTILQSGWKEVERIHRMSIRQSETEHKENEAVALPVLQEGQTFEAVSASLREGKTSPPKHYTEDTLLSAMETAGAEDMPEDAERKGLGTPATRAATLEKLVSAGFVPRKKKQLIPTTTGRNLIAVLPDNIKSPILTAEWESMLKQVEHGELSATSFMDQIADMSRTLVCLLYTSPSPRDRSV
;
A
#
# COMPACT_ATOMS: atom_id res chain seq x y z
N MET A 1 -26.26 -2.16 -9.83
CA MET A 1 -26.55 -3.41 -10.56
C MET A 1 -27.58 -3.05 -11.61
N GLU A 2 -27.31 -3.38 -12.87
CA GLU A 2 -28.22 -3.08 -13.97
C GLU A 2 -29.37 -4.11 -14.06
N ASP A 3 -30.55 -3.71 -14.52
CA ASP A 3 -31.73 -4.58 -14.59
C ASP A 3 -31.48 -5.85 -15.42
N ALA A 4 -30.63 -5.74 -16.47
CA ALA A 4 -30.24 -6.86 -17.31
C ALA A 4 -29.46 -7.93 -16.51
N ALA A 5 -28.46 -7.51 -15.75
CA ALA A 5 -27.64 -8.40 -14.90
C ALA A 5 -28.48 -9.09 -13.78
N ILE A 6 -29.49 -8.37 -13.25
CA ILE A 6 -30.41 -8.96 -12.27
C ILE A 6 -31.24 -10.06 -12.92
N ARG A 7 -31.80 -9.82 -14.10
CA ARG A 7 -32.61 -10.83 -14.82
C ARG A 7 -31.77 -12.05 -15.18
N GLU A 8 -30.58 -11.84 -15.74
CA GLU A 8 -29.63 -12.92 -16.06
C GLU A 8 -29.27 -13.75 -14.83
N GLY A 9 -29.03 -13.10 -13.66
CA GLY A 9 -28.77 -13.78 -12.40
C GLY A 9 -29.94 -14.68 -11.96
N PHE A 10 -31.19 -14.22 -12.12
CA PHE A 10 -32.38 -15.04 -11.83
C PHE A 10 -32.55 -16.22 -12.79
N ASP A 11 -32.18 -16.04 -14.06
CA ASP A 11 -32.27 -17.11 -15.08
C ASP A 11 -31.21 -18.20 -14.87
N HIS A 12 -30.13 -17.91 -14.12
CA HIS A 12 -29.01 -18.81 -13.84
C HIS A 12 -28.93 -19.27 -12.38
N LEU A 13 -30.02 -19.22 -11.63
CA LEU A 13 -30.07 -19.72 -10.25
C LEU A 13 -29.71 -21.19 -10.18
N ARG A 14 -28.89 -21.56 -9.20
CA ARG A 14 -28.49 -22.94 -8.93
C ARG A 14 -29.18 -23.46 -7.66
N PRO A 15 -29.30 -24.79 -7.49
CA PRO A 15 -29.78 -25.37 -6.23
C PRO A 15 -28.95 -24.90 -5.03
N GLY A 16 -29.59 -24.61 -3.91
CA GLY A 16 -28.90 -24.19 -2.68
C GLY A 16 -27.87 -25.22 -2.18
N SER A 17 -28.12 -26.51 -2.42
CA SER A 17 -27.19 -27.61 -2.09
C SER A 17 -25.81 -27.50 -2.74
N ASP A 18 -25.69 -26.81 -3.89
CA ASP A 18 -24.43 -26.61 -4.57
C ASP A 18 -23.47 -25.69 -3.75
N TYR A 19 -24.04 -24.96 -2.77
CA TYR A 19 -23.31 -24.00 -1.92
C TYR A 19 -23.10 -24.51 -0.50
N ASP A 20 -23.49 -25.76 -0.16
CA ASP A 20 -23.37 -26.29 1.20
C ASP A 20 -21.90 -26.27 1.69
N LYS A 21 -20.95 -26.60 0.82
CA LYS A 21 -19.53 -26.58 1.16
C LYS A 21 -18.97 -25.17 1.38
N LEU A 22 -19.41 -24.20 0.60
CA LEU A 22 -19.07 -22.78 0.79
C LEU A 22 -19.64 -22.27 2.11
N TYR A 23 -20.89 -22.67 2.44
CA TYR A 23 -21.52 -22.37 3.72
C TYR A 23 -20.75 -22.97 4.90
N ASP A 24 -20.37 -24.26 4.81
CA ASP A 24 -19.54 -24.94 5.80
C ASP A 24 -18.22 -24.20 6.05
N ALA A 25 -17.51 -23.78 4.98
CA ALA A 25 -16.28 -23.01 5.09
C ALA A 25 -16.49 -21.65 5.79
N ALA A 26 -17.61 -20.96 5.48
CA ALA A 26 -17.96 -19.68 6.11
C ALA A 26 -18.26 -19.84 7.61
N VAL A 27 -19.01 -20.89 7.99
CA VAL A 27 -19.32 -21.22 9.40
C VAL A 27 -18.04 -21.61 10.15
N CYS A 28 -17.19 -22.44 9.54
CA CYS A 28 -15.88 -22.81 10.11
C CYS A 28 -15.02 -21.59 10.38
N ARG A 29 -14.92 -20.65 9.43
CA ARG A 29 -14.16 -19.40 9.61
C ARG A 29 -14.67 -18.60 10.80
N ALA A 30 -15.97 -18.36 10.86
CA ALA A 30 -16.59 -17.60 11.95
C ALA A 30 -16.39 -18.30 13.30
N GLY A 31 -16.60 -19.62 13.36
CA GLY A 31 -16.42 -20.45 14.55
C GLY A 31 -14.98 -20.46 15.05
N ALA A 32 -14.01 -20.62 14.16
CA ALA A 32 -12.58 -20.62 14.48
C ALA A 32 -12.11 -19.25 15.02
N ASP A 33 -12.48 -18.16 14.35
CA ASP A 33 -12.15 -16.80 14.80
C ASP A 33 -12.75 -16.50 16.17
N TRP A 34 -13.99 -16.95 16.40
CA TRP A 34 -14.66 -16.79 17.71
C TRP A 34 -13.98 -17.63 18.80
N LEU A 35 -13.72 -18.91 18.53
CA LEU A 35 -13.18 -19.85 19.51
C LEU A 35 -11.79 -19.43 20.01
N ILE A 36 -10.88 -19.11 19.09
CA ILE A 36 -9.54 -18.61 19.44
C ILE A 36 -9.61 -17.22 20.05
N GLY A 37 -10.39 -16.32 19.47
CA GLY A 37 -10.51 -14.94 19.93
C GLY A 37 -11.01 -14.85 21.38
N ILE A 38 -12.08 -15.59 21.73
CA ILE A 38 -12.66 -15.53 23.08
C ILE A 38 -11.76 -16.23 24.12
N ASN A 39 -11.21 -17.42 23.80
CA ASN A 39 -10.39 -18.16 24.76
C ASN A 39 -9.07 -17.45 25.01
N ALA A 40 -8.38 -16.99 23.97
CA ALA A 40 -7.13 -16.25 24.13
C ALA A 40 -7.35 -14.91 24.86
N THR A 41 -8.39 -14.14 24.48
CA THR A 41 -8.73 -12.88 25.17
C THR A 41 -8.99 -13.11 26.66
N ARG A 42 -9.79 -14.10 27.02
CA ARG A 42 -10.09 -14.41 28.43
C ARG A 42 -8.86 -14.88 29.18
N LEU A 43 -8.10 -15.79 28.60
CA LEU A 43 -6.87 -16.33 29.19
C LEU A 43 -5.89 -15.20 29.54
N PHE A 44 -5.49 -14.39 28.56
CA PHE A 44 -4.53 -13.32 28.80
C PHE A 44 -5.11 -12.22 29.70
N SER A 45 -6.37 -11.91 29.58
CA SER A 45 -7.03 -10.91 30.47
C SER A 45 -7.04 -11.35 31.93
N VAL A 46 -7.29 -12.63 32.20
CA VAL A 46 -7.26 -13.19 33.57
C VAL A 46 -5.84 -13.25 34.12
N LEU A 47 -4.87 -13.72 33.31
CA LEU A 47 -3.46 -13.84 33.74
C LEU A 47 -2.84 -12.49 34.09
N TYR A 48 -3.18 -11.44 33.36
CA TYR A 48 -2.54 -10.13 33.52
C TYR A 48 -3.43 -9.08 34.23
N GLY A 49 -4.68 -9.42 34.56
CA GLY A 49 -5.59 -8.56 35.31
C GLY A 49 -6.09 -7.30 34.55
N VAL A 50 -5.95 -7.27 33.23
CA VAL A 50 -6.39 -6.19 32.35
C VAL A 50 -7.01 -6.78 31.08
N THR A 51 -7.93 -6.06 30.44
CA THR A 51 -8.54 -6.54 29.19
C THR A 51 -7.49 -6.56 28.07
N LEU A 52 -7.17 -7.74 27.58
CA LEU A 52 -6.19 -7.98 26.50
C LEU A 52 -6.90 -8.69 25.33
N ASN A 53 -7.38 -7.89 24.36
CA ASN A 53 -8.06 -8.44 23.18
C ASN A 53 -7.05 -9.13 22.26
N VAL A 54 -7.32 -10.38 21.94
CA VAL A 54 -6.51 -11.23 21.06
C VAL A 54 -7.35 -11.66 19.87
N GLY A 55 -6.77 -11.71 18.69
CA GLY A 55 -7.47 -12.17 17.48
C GLY A 55 -6.51 -12.46 16.34
N ARG A 56 -6.89 -13.40 15.48
CA ARG A 56 -6.09 -13.94 14.39
C ARG A 56 -5.53 -12.88 13.43
N VAL A 57 -6.27 -11.82 13.14
CA VAL A 57 -5.84 -10.71 12.29
C VAL A 57 -5.27 -9.55 13.13
N MET A 58 -5.92 -9.25 14.26
CA MET A 58 -5.57 -8.11 15.10
C MET A 58 -4.19 -8.27 15.76
N SER A 59 -3.87 -9.46 16.27
CA SER A 59 -2.59 -9.69 16.98
C SER A 59 -1.38 -9.64 16.04
N PRO A 60 -1.37 -10.27 14.84
CA PRO A 60 -0.28 -10.09 13.88
C PRO A 60 -0.17 -8.64 13.38
N THR A 61 -1.29 -7.93 13.20
CA THR A 61 -1.25 -6.51 12.83
C THR A 61 -0.58 -5.66 13.91
N LEU A 62 -0.88 -5.92 15.18
CA LEU A 62 -0.20 -5.26 16.30
C LEU A 62 1.28 -5.64 16.35
N ALA A 63 1.62 -6.90 16.05
CA ALA A 63 3.01 -7.36 16.01
C ALA A 63 3.84 -6.62 14.94
N LEU A 64 3.28 -6.34 13.75
CA LEU A 64 3.94 -5.52 12.73
C LEU A 64 4.29 -4.12 13.26
N LEU A 65 3.37 -3.50 14.00
CA LEU A 65 3.58 -2.19 14.61
C LEU A 65 4.68 -2.23 15.69
N VAL A 66 4.63 -3.24 16.57
CA VAL A 66 5.62 -3.40 17.65
C VAL A 66 7.01 -3.68 17.08
N GLN A 67 7.11 -4.52 16.05
CA GLN A 67 8.39 -4.79 15.38
C GLN A 67 8.96 -3.52 14.75
N ARG A 68 8.13 -2.72 14.06
CA ARG A 68 8.55 -1.45 13.47
C ARG A 68 9.12 -0.49 14.52
N GLU A 69 8.49 -0.38 15.67
CA GLU A 69 8.99 0.48 16.77
C GLU A 69 10.30 -0.06 17.33
N SER A 70 10.44 -1.39 17.49
CA SER A 70 11.71 -2.01 17.87
C SER A 70 12.83 -1.69 16.88
N ASP A 71 12.54 -1.77 15.57
CA ASP A 71 13.50 -1.42 14.50
C ASP A 71 13.92 0.06 14.57
N ILE A 72 12.98 0.95 14.91
CA ILE A 72 13.25 2.39 15.07
C ILE A 72 14.12 2.64 16.31
N GLU A 73 13.77 2.03 17.45
CA GLU A 73 14.46 2.21 18.73
C GLU A 73 15.87 1.61 18.74
N SER A 74 16.06 0.48 18.06
CA SER A 74 17.36 -0.20 17.93
C SER A 74 18.24 0.37 16.83
N PHE A 75 17.70 1.30 16.02
CA PHE A 75 18.43 1.83 14.86
C PHE A 75 19.61 2.69 15.29
N ILE A 76 20.78 2.35 14.81
CA ILE A 76 22.02 3.13 15.01
C ILE A 76 22.28 3.94 13.73
N SER A 77 22.14 5.27 13.84
CA SER A 77 22.46 6.17 12.73
C SER A 77 23.95 6.18 12.43
N LYS A 78 24.30 5.89 11.18
CA LYS A 78 25.69 5.91 10.69
C LYS A 78 25.88 7.08 9.74
N PRO A 79 26.98 7.86 9.87
CA PRO A 79 27.31 8.89 8.92
C PRO A 79 27.68 8.27 7.56
N PHE A 80 27.49 9.02 6.50
CA PHE A 80 28.00 8.69 5.18
C PHE A 80 28.41 9.95 4.45
N TYR A 81 29.32 9.79 3.51
CA TYR A 81 29.98 10.83 2.73
C TYR A 81 29.87 10.49 1.27
N VAL A 82 29.52 11.46 0.44
CA VAL A 82 29.43 11.31 -1.01
C VAL A 82 30.22 12.45 -1.63
N PRO A 83 31.38 12.19 -2.26
CA PRO A 83 32.07 13.20 -3.02
C PRO A 83 31.24 13.55 -4.27
N GLU A 84 31.14 14.82 -4.58
CA GLU A 84 30.38 15.35 -5.71
C GLU A 84 31.24 16.32 -6.52
N ILE A 85 31.13 16.29 -7.84
CA ILE A 85 31.75 17.25 -8.74
C ILE A 85 30.68 18.02 -9.49
N THR A 86 30.85 19.32 -9.62
CA THR A 86 30.00 20.19 -10.43
C THR A 86 30.68 20.54 -11.72
N CYS A 87 30.06 20.18 -12.82
CA CYS A 87 30.58 20.32 -14.18
C CYS A 87 29.56 21.08 -15.03
N GLY A 88 29.90 22.27 -15.56
CA GLY A 88 29.03 22.94 -16.55
C GLY A 88 27.56 23.12 -16.18
N GLY A 89 27.23 23.30 -14.88
CA GLY A 89 25.88 23.54 -14.41
C GLY A 89 25.11 22.28 -13.96
N PHE A 90 25.72 21.11 -13.93
CA PHE A 90 25.16 19.90 -13.34
C PHE A 90 26.10 19.27 -12.32
N THR A 91 25.59 18.42 -11.45
CA THR A 91 26.35 17.71 -10.42
C THR A 91 26.41 16.22 -10.72
N ALA A 92 27.60 15.62 -10.62
CA ALA A 92 27.82 14.19 -10.64
C ALA A 92 28.28 13.72 -9.26
N SER A 93 27.72 12.60 -8.79
CA SER A 93 27.99 12.04 -7.46
C SER A 93 28.89 10.81 -7.58
N GLY A 94 29.90 10.71 -6.71
CA GLY A 94 30.71 9.51 -6.51
C GLY A 94 30.02 8.45 -5.68
N GLU A 95 30.74 7.44 -5.26
CA GLU A 95 30.22 6.38 -4.40
C GLU A 95 29.97 6.89 -2.97
N LYS A 96 28.98 6.27 -2.33
CA LYS A 96 28.65 6.52 -0.94
C LYS A 96 29.66 5.80 -0.04
N MET A 97 30.36 6.53 0.82
CA MET A 97 31.42 6.04 1.70
C MET A 97 31.07 6.20 3.17
N THR A 98 31.65 5.36 4.02
CA THR A 98 31.51 5.45 5.49
C THR A 98 32.67 6.26 6.10
N GLU A 99 33.82 6.27 5.47
CA GLU A 99 35.02 6.93 5.97
C GLU A 99 35.15 8.34 5.37
N ARG A 100 35.17 9.34 6.26
CA ARG A 100 35.27 10.76 5.87
C ARG A 100 36.60 11.07 5.20
N SER A 101 37.68 10.50 5.71
CA SER A 101 39.05 10.77 5.21
C SER A 101 39.25 10.35 3.76
N GLU A 102 38.66 9.21 3.37
CA GLU A 102 38.72 8.72 1.98
C GLU A 102 37.88 9.62 1.05
N ALA A 103 36.67 9.98 1.46
CA ALA A 103 35.83 10.87 0.68
C ALA A 103 36.40 12.28 0.53
N GLU A 104 37.05 12.79 1.57
CA GLU A 104 37.75 14.10 1.55
C GLU A 104 38.98 14.06 0.65
N LYS A 105 39.72 12.95 0.63
CA LYS A 105 40.83 12.75 -0.31
C LYS A 105 40.36 12.85 -1.77
N ILE A 106 39.26 12.13 -2.10
CA ILE A 106 38.68 12.18 -3.45
C ILE A 106 38.26 13.61 -3.81
N ARG A 107 37.63 14.32 -2.86
CA ARG A 107 37.24 15.73 -3.05
C ARG A 107 38.45 16.58 -3.37
N MET A 108 39.55 16.47 -2.58
CA MET A 108 40.77 17.25 -2.79
C MET A 108 41.45 16.92 -4.11
N ASP A 109 41.53 15.64 -4.44
CA ASP A 109 42.17 15.17 -5.68
C ASP A 109 41.40 15.64 -6.93
N CYS A 110 40.08 15.81 -6.84
CA CYS A 110 39.24 16.23 -7.96
C CYS A 110 39.05 17.76 -8.06
N ASP A 111 39.20 18.50 -6.97
CA ASP A 111 38.89 19.93 -6.92
C ASP A 111 39.85 20.72 -7.85
N HIS A 112 39.27 21.58 -8.69
CA HIS A 112 39.95 22.36 -9.72
C HIS A 112 40.70 21.54 -10.77
N ASN A 113 40.47 20.21 -10.83
CA ASN A 113 41.03 19.34 -11.86
C ASN A 113 40.02 19.09 -12.99
N SER A 114 40.48 18.52 -14.09
CA SER A 114 39.62 18.19 -15.23
C SER A 114 38.85 16.89 -14.99
N ALA A 115 37.59 16.85 -15.43
CA ALA A 115 36.80 15.64 -15.53
C ALA A 115 36.38 15.39 -16.98
N PHE A 116 36.34 14.13 -17.41
CA PHE A 116 35.88 13.79 -18.74
C PHE A 116 34.74 12.76 -18.71
N VAL A 117 33.86 12.85 -19.69
CA VAL A 117 32.73 11.94 -19.85
C VAL A 117 33.23 10.62 -20.43
N ARG A 118 33.17 9.55 -19.65
CA ARG A 118 33.57 8.19 -20.05
C ARG A 118 32.51 7.51 -20.91
N SER A 119 31.24 7.66 -20.52
CA SER A 119 30.11 7.09 -21.26
C SER A 119 28.84 7.87 -20.99
N VAL A 120 27.90 7.84 -21.96
CA VAL A 120 26.57 8.41 -21.85
C VAL A 120 25.56 7.36 -22.30
N GLU A 121 24.79 6.86 -21.37
CA GLU A 121 23.69 5.94 -21.65
C GLU A 121 22.37 6.70 -21.65
N LYS A 122 21.56 6.51 -22.70
CA LYS A 122 20.22 7.05 -22.85
C LYS A 122 19.22 5.92 -22.96
N GLN A 123 18.21 5.93 -22.11
CA GLN A 123 17.17 4.90 -22.10
C GLN A 123 15.80 5.54 -22.02
N VAL A 124 14.93 5.23 -22.98
CA VAL A 124 13.51 5.60 -22.89
C VAL A 124 12.82 4.67 -21.93
N LYS A 125 12.27 5.24 -20.84
CA LYS A 125 11.49 4.51 -19.82
C LYS A 125 10.03 4.87 -19.93
N THR A 126 9.18 3.87 -19.73
CA THR A 126 7.72 4.02 -19.70
C THR A 126 7.20 3.67 -18.32
N ILE A 127 6.38 4.55 -17.75
CA ILE A 127 5.64 4.25 -16.51
C ILE A 127 4.17 4.06 -16.89
N GLN A 128 3.67 2.87 -16.62
CA GLN A 128 2.29 2.53 -16.89
C GLN A 128 1.34 3.36 -16.00
N PRO A 129 0.13 3.66 -16.48
CA PRO A 129 -0.93 4.23 -15.67
C PRO A 129 -1.24 3.35 -14.44
N PRO A 130 -1.69 3.97 -13.33
CA PRO A 130 -2.13 3.21 -12.18
C PRO A 130 -3.38 2.40 -12.52
N ARG A 131 -3.58 1.28 -11.81
CA ARG A 131 -4.84 0.52 -11.87
C ARG A 131 -5.97 1.30 -11.21
N LEU A 132 -7.21 0.86 -11.44
CA LEU A 132 -8.37 1.38 -10.73
C LEU A 132 -8.28 1.08 -9.22
N TYR A 133 -9.17 1.65 -8.44
CA TYR A 133 -9.19 1.40 -7.01
C TYR A 133 -9.95 0.12 -6.64
N ASP A 134 -9.33 -0.71 -5.83
CA ASP A 134 -10.00 -1.52 -4.82
C ASP A 134 -10.16 -0.71 -3.52
N LEU A 135 -10.82 -1.28 -2.51
CA LEU A 135 -11.03 -0.56 -1.25
C LEU A 135 -9.72 -0.22 -0.53
N THR A 136 -8.76 -1.15 -0.48
CA THR A 136 -7.50 -0.94 0.24
C THR A 136 -6.65 0.15 -0.40
N THR A 137 -6.51 0.15 -1.71
CA THR A 137 -5.75 1.18 -2.42
C THR A 137 -6.41 2.55 -2.32
N LEU A 138 -7.75 2.61 -2.31
CA LEU A 138 -8.48 3.86 -2.06
C LEU A 138 -8.23 4.38 -0.64
N GLN A 139 -8.34 3.53 0.39
CA GLN A 139 -8.07 3.88 1.78
C GLN A 139 -6.65 4.39 1.98
N ARG A 140 -5.67 3.72 1.38
CA ARG A 140 -4.26 4.11 1.42
C ARG A 140 -4.05 5.50 0.82
N GLU A 141 -4.63 5.78 -0.33
CA GLU A 141 -4.45 7.07 -1.00
C GLU A 141 -5.18 8.20 -0.26
N CYS A 142 -6.39 7.96 0.25
CA CYS A 142 -7.12 8.92 1.09
C CYS A 142 -6.33 9.26 2.37
N ASN A 143 -5.71 8.27 3.02
CA ASN A 143 -4.86 8.52 4.18
C ASN A 143 -3.63 9.33 3.82
N ARG A 144 -2.97 9.00 2.70
CA ARG A 144 -1.78 9.72 2.22
C ARG A 144 -2.07 11.17 1.89
N ILE A 145 -3.14 11.45 1.14
CA ILE A 145 -3.48 12.78 0.62
C ILE A 145 -4.20 13.60 1.69
N TYR A 146 -5.32 13.11 2.19
CA TYR A 146 -6.22 13.87 3.07
C TYR A 146 -6.03 13.56 4.56
N GLY A 147 -5.35 12.46 4.91
CA GLY A 147 -5.20 12.02 6.28
C GLY A 147 -6.43 11.32 6.85
N TYR A 148 -7.38 10.92 6.02
CA TYR A 148 -8.54 10.15 6.44
C TYR A 148 -8.14 8.78 6.94
N THR A 149 -8.85 8.28 7.96
CA THR A 149 -8.66 6.90 8.40
C THR A 149 -9.27 5.93 7.37
N ALA A 150 -8.86 4.67 7.43
CA ALA A 150 -9.43 3.63 6.58
C ALA A 150 -10.95 3.51 6.80
N GLN A 151 -11.41 3.68 8.06
CA GLN A 151 -12.85 3.65 8.37
C GLN A 151 -13.57 4.87 7.79
N GLN A 152 -13.04 6.08 7.96
CA GLN A 152 -13.63 7.29 7.37
C GLN A 152 -13.75 7.18 5.85
N THR A 153 -12.71 6.66 5.19
CA THR A 153 -12.74 6.44 3.73
C THR A 153 -13.84 5.45 3.34
N LEU A 154 -13.98 4.35 4.10
CA LEU A 154 -15.05 3.38 3.87
C LEU A 154 -16.43 4.00 4.06
N ASP A 155 -16.61 4.80 5.11
CA ASP A 155 -17.90 5.47 5.39
C ASP A 155 -18.26 6.45 4.28
N TYR A 156 -17.30 7.24 3.79
CA TYR A 156 -17.53 8.18 2.68
C TYR A 156 -17.86 7.47 1.38
N VAL A 157 -17.11 6.45 1.00
CA VAL A 157 -17.39 5.71 -0.25
C VAL A 157 -18.67 4.89 -0.16
N GLN A 158 -19.03 4.39 1.03
CA GLN A 158 -20.30 3.73 1.26
C GLN A 158 -21.48 4.72 1.06
N SER A 159 -21.38 5.92 1.62
CA SER A 159 -22.38 6.99 1.41
C SER A 159 -22.50 7.37 -0.07
N LEU A 160 -21.37 7.48 -0.80
CA LEU A 160 -21.37 7.73 -2.24
C LEU A 160 -22.05 6.60 -3.02
N TYR A 161 -21.86 5.34 -2.61
CA TYR A 161 -22.54 4.19 -3.20
C TYR A 161 -24.05 4.25 -2.98
N GLU A 162 -24.50 4.58 -1.77
CA GLU A 162 -25.93 4.72 -1.44
C GLU A 162 -26.58 5.88 -2.20
N LYS A 163 -25.84 6.93 -2.47
CA LYS A 163 -26.22 8.06 -3.35
C LYS A 163 -26.10 7.72 -4.84
N LYS A 164 -25.70 6.50 -5.18
CA LYS A 164 -25.45 6.03 -6.57
C LYS A 164 -24.35 6.80 -7.31
N LEU A 165 -23.44 7.47 -6.61
CA LEU A 165 -22.32 8.24 -7.19
C LEU A 165 -21.03 7.41 -7.36
N ALA A 166 -20.92 6.29 -6.66
CA ALA A 166 -19.82 5.35 -6.77
C ALA A 166 -20.35 3.91 -6.88
N THR A 167 -19.54 3.00 -7.41
CA THR A 167 -19.84 1.57 -7.43
C THR A 167 -19.58 0.94 -6.05
N TYR A 168 -19.91 -0.35 -5.87
CA TYR A 168 -19.83 -1.01 -4.58
C TYR A 168 -18.42 -0.95 -3.98
N PRO A 169 -18.26 -0.50 -2.72
CA PRO A 169 -16.94 -0.18 -2.18
C PRO A 169 -16.14 -1.37 -1.67
N ARG A 170 -16.79 -2.49 -1.26
CA ARG A 170 -16.06 -3.63 -0.66
C ARG A 170 -15.62 -4.61 -1.73
N THR A 171 -14.63 -4.22 -2.50
CA THR A 171 -14.03 -5.03 -3.57
C THR A 171 -12.51 -5.12 -3.40
N ASP A 172 -11.93 -6.20 -3.85
CA ASP A 172 -10.50 -6.45 -3.99
C ASP A 172 -10.04 -6.35 -5.46
N SER A 173 -10.98 -6.18 -6.40
CA SER A 173 -10.67 -6.03 -7.81
C SER A 173 -10.29 -4.59 -8.17
N GLN A 174 -9.32 -4.46 -9.06
CA GLN A 174 -8.86 -3.22 -9.68
C GLN A 174 -9.23 -3.15 -11.17
N TYR A 175 -10.19 -4.00 -11.61
CA TYR A 175 -10.60 -4.13 -12.99
C TYR A 175 -12.11 -4.01 -13.13
N LEU A 176 -12.54 -3.66 -14.33
CA LEU A 176 -13.94 -3.66 -14.79
C LEU A 176 -14.23 -4.95 -15.55
N THR A 177 -15.51 -5.25 -15.71
CA THR A 177 -15.99 -6.30 -16.58
C THR A 177 -16.24 -5.78 -18.01
N LYS A 178 -16.25 -6.65 -19.00
CA LYS A 178 -16.40 -6.26 -20.42
C LYS A 178 -17.72 -5.59 -20.76
N ASP A 179 -18.80 -5.97 -20.07
CA ASP A 179 -20.12 -5.33 -20.20
C ASP A 179 -20.13 -3.86 -19.79
N MET A 180 -19.20 -3.44 -18.93
CA MET A 180 -19.07 -2.05 -18.48
C MET A 180 -18.29 -1.13 -19.45
N GLN A 181 -17.63 -1.69 -20.48
CA GLN A 181 -16.74 -0.92 -21.35
C GLN A 181 -17.41 0.30 -21.99
N ALA A 182 -18.59 0.12 -22.56
CA ALA A 182 -19.30 1.21 -23.25
C ALA A 182 -19.73 2.35 -22.29
N THR A 183 -20.26 1.95 -21.13
CA THR A 183 -20.68 2.91 -20.09
C THR A 183 -19.48 3.66 -19.51
N ALA A 184 -18.39 2.95 -19.23
CA ALA A 184 -17.18 3.55 -18.72
C ALA A 184 -16.52 4.50 -19.73
N ALA A 185 -16.47 4.15 -21.01
CA ALA A 185 -15.94 5.03 -22.07
C ALA A 185 -16.74 6.33 -22.18
N SER A 186 -18.06 6.24 -22.17
CA SER A 186 -18.94 7.42 -22.21
C SER A 186 -18.74 8.31 -20.97
N LEU A 187 -18.62 7.71 -19.79
CA LEU A 187 -18.36 8.44 -18.55
C LEU A 187 -17.00 9.15 -18.59
N ILE A 188 -15.95 8.49 -19.06
CA ILE A 188 -14.60 9.07 -19.14
C ILE A 188 -14.60 10.30 -20.07
N LEU A 189 -15.25 10.20 -21.22
CA LEU A 189 -15.34 11.33 -22.15
C LEU A 189 -16.06 12.52 -21.50
N TRP A 190 -17.18 12.26 -20.81
CA TRP A 190 -17.88 13.30 -20.08
C TRP A 190 -17.00 13.93 -18.98
N LEU A 191 -16.30 13.11 -18.17
CA LEU A 191 -15.41 13.58 -17.10
C LEU A 191 -14.25 14.41 -17.65
N ARG A 192 -13.66 13.98 -18.78
CA ARG A 192 -12.61 14.72 -19.48
C ARG A 192 -13.05 16.14 -19.83
N ASP A 193 -14.26 16.26 -20.35
CA ASP A 193 -14.76 17.52 -20.90
C ASP A 193 -15.33 18.46 -19.81
N ASN A 194 -15.77 17.92 -18.66
CA ASN A 194 -16.46 18.69 -17.62
C ASN A 194 -15.64 18.91 -16.33
N MET A 195 -14.55 18.16 -16.11
CA MET A 195 -13.73 18.31 -14.91
C MET A 195 -12.45 19.09 -15.18
N THR A 196 -12.05 19.95 -14.24
CA THR A 196 -10.85 20.81 -14.40
C THR A 196 -9.59 20.02 -14.70
N PHE A 197 -9.40 18.88 -14.02
CA PHE A 197 -8.24 18.00 -14.22
C PHE A 197 -8.35 17.13 -15.48
N GLY A 198 -9.51 17.06 -16.11
CA GLY A 198 -9.71 16.45 -17.42
C GLY A 198 -8.90 17.12 -18.54
N LYS A 199 -8.48 18.38 -18.35
CA LYS A 199 -7.56 19.09 -19.27
C LYS A 199 -6.20 18.38 -19.43
N GLY A 200 -5.81 17.56 -18.45
CA GLY A 200 -4.61 16.75 -18.52
C GLY A 200 -4.78 15.42 -19.26
N TYR A 201 -6.00 15.08 -19.64
CA TYR A 201 -6.30 13.83 -20.34
C TYR A 201 -5.93 13.91 -21.81
N ALA A 202 -5.17 12.93 -22.30
CA ALA A 202 -4.71 12.91 -23.68
C ALA A 202 -5.08 11.59 -24.38
N GLY A 203 -5.54 11.70 -25.61
CA GLY A 203 -5.91 10.56 -26.47
C GLY A 203 -7.32 10.03 -26.22
N GLU A 204 -7.61 8.89 -26.86
CA GLU A 204 -8.85 8.14 -26.64
C GLU A 204 -8.70 7.24 -25.38
N PRO A 205 -9.82 6.92 -24.70
CA PRO A 205 -9.79 6.06 -23.52
C PRO A 205 -9.32 4.63 -23.86
N ASP A 206 -8.24 4.21 -23.20
CA ASP A 206 -7.77 2.82 -23.27
C ASP A 206 -8.53 1.97 -22.21
N ILE A 207 -9.76 1.59 -22.58
CA ILE A 207 -10.66 0.82 -21.72
C ILE A 207 -10.19 -0.62 -21.53
N ASP A 208 -9.58 -1.22 -22.55
CA ASP A 208 -9.10 -2.59 -22.48
C ASP A 208 -8.05 -2.79 -21.39
N ARG A 209 -7.26 -1.77 -21.11
CA ARG A 209 -6.26 -1.79 -20.02
C ARG A 209 -6.86 -2.03 -18.63
N VAL A 210 -8.06 -1.54 -18.40
CA VAL A 210 -8.76 -1.62 -17.12
C VAL A 210 -9.85 -2.66 -17.09
N THR A 211 -10.01 -3.45 -18.16
CA THR A 211 -11.03 -4.48 -18.29
C THR A 211 -10.42 -5.87 -18.31
N ASP A 212 -10.82 -6.73 -17.37
CA ASP A 212 -10.40 -8.12 -17.33
C ASP A 212 -11.36 -8.95 -16.46
N ASP A 213 -12.29 -9.68 -17.12
CA ASP A 213 -13.29 -10.49 -16.42
C ASP A 213 -12.67 -11.54 -15.49
N SER A 214 -11.48 -12.07 -15.84
CA SER A 214 -10.80 -13.08 -15.02
C SER A 214 -10.26 -12.56 -13.69
N LYS A 215 -10.19 -11.23 -13.53
CA LYS A 215 -9.72 -10.52 -12.32
C LYS A 215 -10.85 -9.84 -11.56
N VAL A 216 -12.07 -10.10 -11.94
CA VAL A 216 -13.26 -9.67 -11.22
C VAL A 216 -13.94 -10.91 -10.64
N THR A 217 -13.95 -11.04 -9.33
CA THR A 217 -14.60 -12.14 -8.62
C THR A 217 -16.07 -11.78 -8.34
N ASP A 218 -16.32 -11.18 -7.20
CA ASP A 218 -17.69 -10.80 -6.77
C ASP A 218 -18.07 -9.39 -7.23
N HIS A 219 -17.11 -8.47 -7.21
CA HIS A 219 -17.32 -7.05 -7.53
C HIS A 219 -16.15 -6.50 -8.34
N HIS A 220 -16.45 -5.64 -9.30
CA HIS A 220 -15.44 -4.89 -10.05
C HIS A 220 -14.88 -3.71 -9.24
N ALA A 221 -13.88 -3.03 -9.79
CA ALA A 221 -13.21 -1.88 -9.19
C ALA A 221 -14.19 -0.74 -8.81
N ILE A 222 -13.77 0.09 -7.85
CA ILE A 222 -14.52 1.27 -7.42
C ILE A 222 -14.32 2.39 -8.44
N ILE A 223 -15.39 2.80 -9.11
CA ILE A 223 -15.40 3.93 -10.05
C ILE A 223 -16.59 4.85 -9.78
N PRO A 224 -16.55 6.12 -10.24
CA PRO A 224 -17.74 6.96 -10.24
C PRO A 224 -18.78 6.39 -11.21
N THR A 225 -20.05 6.74 -11.00
CA THR A 225 -21.14 6.37 -11.89
C THR A 225 -21.55 7.53 -12.80
N VAL A 226 -22.40 7.25 -13.78
CA VAL A 226 -22.94 8.27 -14.68
C VAL A 226 -23.83 9.32 -13.98
N GLU A 227 -24.29 9.02 -12.77
CA GLU A 227 -25.10 9.96 -11.96
C GLU A 227 -24.31 11.20 -11.54
N ILE A 228 -22.98 11.16 -11.59
CA ILE A 228 -22.12 12.34 -11.34
C ILE A 228 -22.46 13.50 -12.27
N ALA A 229 -22.89 13.21 -13.50
CA ALA A 229 -23.26 14.23 -14.48
C ALA A 229 -24.53 15.01 -14.12
N ARG A 230 -25.34 14.48 -13.20
CA ARG A 230 -26.64 15.05 -12.80
C ARG A 230 -26.62 15.61 -11.39
N THR A 231 -25.50 15.48 -10.68
CA THR A 231 -25.38 15.82 -9.26
C THR A 231 -24.58 17.11 -9.09
N ASP A 232 -25.09 18.02 -8.27
CA ASP A 232 -24.28 19.16 -7.82
C ASP A 232 -23.27 18.70 -6.78
N LEU A 233 -22.02 18.60 -7.19
CA LEU A 233 -20.93 18.13 -6.32
C LEU A 233 -20.61 19.12 -5.19
N SER A 234 -21.07 20.37 -5.28
CA SER A 234 -20.86 21.38 -4.22
C SER A 234 -21.71 21.11 -2.98
N GLU A 235 -22.82 20.40 -3.13
CA GLU A 235 -23.71 20.01 -2.03
C GLU A 235 -23.19 18.80 -1.23
N LEU A 236 -22.22 18.05 -1.75
CA LEU A 236 -21.64 16.92 -1.05
C LEU A 236 -20.79 17.37 0.16
N PRO A 237 -20.84 16.64 1.28
CA PRO A 237 -19.88 16.81 2.36
C PRO A 237 -18.44 16.74 1.84
N SER A 238 -17.53 17.51 2.44
CA SER A 238 -16.15 17.61 1.95
C SER A 238 -15.45 16.26 1.80
N GLY A 239 -15.58 15.37 2.78
CA GLY A 239 -14.95 14.05 2.73
C GLY A 239 -15.48 13.17 1.59
N GLU A 240 -16.79 13.21 1.33
CA GLU A 240 -17.38 12.50 0.19
C GLU A 240 -16.92 13.09 -1.14
N ARG A 241 -16.87 14.40 -1.24
CA ARG A 241 -16.38 15.09 -2.44
C ARG A 241 -14.92 14.79 -2.72
N ASP A 242 -14.07 14.74 -1.69
CA ASP A 242 -12.66 14.40 -1.80
C ASP A 242 -12.46 12.97 -2.31
N VAL A 243 -13.21 12.00 -1.74
CA VAL A 243 -13.17 10.60 -2.18
C VAL A 243 -13.68 10.45 -3.61
N LEU A 244 -14.82 11.08 -3.96
CA LEU A 244 -15.35 11.04 -5.32
C LEU A 244 -14.37 11.64 -6.32
N THR A 245 -13.70 12.74 -5.96
CA THR A 245 -12.66 13.36 -6.79
C THR A 245 -11.51 12.40 -7.04
N LEU A 246 -11.04 11.66 -6.03
CA LEU A 246 -10.01 10.65 -6.24
C LEU A 246 -10.47 9.53 -7.17
N LEU A 247 -11.72 9.06 -7.05
CA LEU A 247 -12.26 8.05 -7.97
C LEU A 247 -12.24 8.54 -9.42
N VAL A 248 -12.66 9.79 -9.65
CA VAL A 248 -12.65 10.41 -10.98
C VAL A 248 -11.24 10.55 -11.53
N VAL A 249 -10.33 11.11 -10.74
CA VAL A 249 -8.91 11.28 -11.13
C VAL A 249 -8.28 9.93 -11.47
N ARG A 250 -8.54 8.91 -10.65
CA ARG A 250 -8.01 7.56 -10.86
C ARG A 250 -8.54 6.94 -12.15
N LEU A 251 -9.82 7.06 -12.45
CA LEU A 251 -10.43 6.57 -13.68
C LEU A 251 -9.79 7.23 -14.92
N LEU A 252 -9.63 8.56 -14.88
CA LEU A 252 -8.96 9.29 -15.94
C LEU A 252 -7.49 8.88 -16.07
N CYS A 253 -6.73 8.78 -14.96
CA CYS A 253 -5.34 8.36 -15.00
C CYS A 253 -5.18 6.96 -15.56
N ALA A 254 -6.03 6.01 -15.14
CA ALA A 254 -5.93 4.60 -15.52
C ALA A 254 -6.18 4.36 -17.03
N THR A 255 -6.92 5.24 -17.69
CA THR A 255 -7.38 5.07 -19.08
C THR A 255 -6.70 6.00 -20.09
N THR A 256 -5.89 6.96 -19.63
CA THR A 256 -5.13 7.85 -20.51
C THR A 256 -3.77 7.27 -20.91
N GLN A 257 -2.98 8.01 -21.63
CA GLN A 257 -1.68 7.60 -22.16
C GLN A 257 -0.63 7.36 -21.05
N VAL A 258 0.34 6.50 -21.35
CA VAL A 258 1.49 6.21 -20.49
C VAL A 258 2.38 7.46 -20.30
N HIS A 259 3.10 7.50 -19.19
CA HIS A 259 4.16 8.49 -18.98
C HIS A 259 5.47 7.96 -19.56
N ARG A 260 6.11 8.73 -20.46
CA ARG A 260 7.40 8.38 -21.08
C ARG A 260 8.44 9.45 -20.83
N PHE A 261 9.65 9.03 -20.51
CA PHE A 261 10.79 9.92 -20.33
C PHE A 261 12.08 9.25 -20.80
N GLU A 262 13.03 10.07 -21.24
CA GLU A 262 14.39 9.65 -21.47
C GLU A 262 15.18 9.79 -20.17
N ALA A 263 15.69 8.69 -19.65
CA ALA A 263 16.65 8.68 -18.55
C ALA A 263 18.07 8.74 -19.17
N VAL A 264 18.87 9.69 -18.74
CA VAL A 264 20.26 9.85 -19.14
C VAL A 264 21.14 9.54 -17.93
N THR A 265 22.08 8.62 -18.09
CA THR A 265 23.12 8.34 -17.11
C THR A 265 24.47 8.61 -17.75
N ALA A 266 25.20 9.58 -17.24
CA ALA A 266 26.56 9.88 -17.67
C ALA A 266 27.54 9.43 -16.58
N ILE A 267 28.57 8.70 -17.00
CA ILE A 267 29.71 8.32 -16.18
C ILE A 267 30.87 9.25 -16.51
N LEU A 268 31.36 9.93 -15.48
CA LEU A 268 32.51 10.83 -15.58
C LEU A 268 33.70 10.25 -14.83
N ASP A 269 34.89 10.52 -15.32
CA ASP A 269 36.12 10.24 -14.62
C ASP A 269 36.81 11.56 -14.25
N CYS A 270 37.25 11.66 -13.02
CA CYS A 270 38.08 12.75 -12.55
C CYS A 270 39.21 12.18 -11.70
N GLN A 271 40.46 12.33 -12.13
CA GLN A 271 41.63 11.80 -11.44
C GLN A 271 41.56 10.29 -11.14
N GLY A 272 40.92 9.51 -12.02
CA GLY A 272 40.73 8.06 -11.86
C GLY A 272 39.54 7.67 -10.95
N TYR A 273 38.82 8.64 -10.37
CA TYR A 273 37.58 8.41 -9.60
C TYR A 273 36.36 8.52 -10.50
N THR A 274 35.41 7.64 -10.29
CA THR A 274 34.18 7.56 -11.08
C THR A 274 33.04 8.36 -10.43
N PHE A 275 32.38 9.21 -11.23
CA PHE A 275 31.22 9.98 -10.83
C PHE A 275 30.06 9.71 -11.77
N THR A 276 28.84 9.68 -11.23
CA THR A 276 27.61 9.43 -11.99
C THR A 276 26.71 10.65 -11.96
N ALA A 277 26.33 11.16 -13.13
CA ALA A 277 25.27 12.15 -13.29
C ALA A 277 24.02 11.48 -13.86
N LYS A 278 22.86 11.78 -13.30
CA LYS A 278 21.57 11.26 -13.76
C LYS A 278 20.64 12.41 -14.11
N GLY A 279 20.03 12.31 -15.26
CA GLY A 279 19.04 13.26 -15.74
C GLY A 279 17.80 12.59 -16.29
N LYS A 280 16.75 13.37 -16.42
CA LYS A 280 15.46 12.90 -16.92
C LYS A 280 14.83 13.99 -17.79
N THR A 281 14.47 13.64 -19.03
CA THR A 281 13.72 14.51 -19.92
C THR A 281 12.36 13.90 -20.21
N ILE A 282 11.28 14.63 -19.93
CA ILE A 282 9.92 14.14 -20.17
C ILE A 282 9.64 14.19 -21.66
N LEU A 283 9.33 13.03 -22.25
CA LEU A 283 8.92 12.91 -23.65
C LEU A 283 7.39 12.99 -23.81
N GLN A 284 6.67 12.45 -22.81
CA GLN A 284 5.21 12.41 -22.80
C GLN A 284 4.73 12.39 -21.34
N SER A 285 3.99 13.40 -20.92
CA SER A 285 3.46 13.50 -19.55
C SER A 285 2.45 12.40 -19.25
N GLY A 286 1.56 12.07 -20.20
CA GLY A 286 0.54 11.03 -20.04
C GLY A 286 -0.30 11.24 -18.78
N TRP A 287 -0.63 10.15 -18.11
CA TRP A 287 -1.48 10.15 -16.91
C TRP A 287 -0.97 11.04 -15.77
N LYS A 288 0.32 11.30 -15.70
CA LYS A 288 0.89 12.20 -14.68
C LYS A 288 0.44 13.64 -14.82
N GLU A 289 -0.01 14.06 -15.99
CA GLU A 289 -0.55 15.41 -16.18
C GLU A 289 -1.90 15.59 -15.49
N VAL A 290 -2.78 14.60 -15.59
CA VAL A 290 -4.06 14.59 -14.85
C VAL A 290 -3.80 14.67 -13.35
N GLU A 291 -2.88 13.83 -12.84
CA GLU A 291 -2.49 13.80 -11.43
C GLU A 291 -1.87 15.15 -10.99
N ARG A 292 -1.01 15.75 -11.80
CA ARG A 292 -0.38 17.05 -11.51
C ARG A 292 -1.44 18.17 -11.36
N ILE A 293 -2.39 18.26 -12.28
CA ILE A 293 -3.46 19.26 -12.22
C ILE A 293 -4.32 19.07 -10.97
N HIS A 294 -4.66 17.82 -10.64
CA HIS A 294 -5.40 17.50 -9.42
C HIS A 294 -4.61 17.90 -8.15
N ARG A 295 -3.33 17.57 -8.05
CA ARG A 295 -2.49 17.96 -6.89
C ARG A 295 -2.43 19.48 -6.71
N MET A 296 -2.33 20.24 -7.81
CA MET A 296 -2.37 21.71 -7.76
C MET A 296 -3.68 22.25 -7.22
N SER A 297 -4.81 21.57 -7.51
CA SER A 297 -6.14 22.01 -7.02
C SER A 297 -6.34 21.80 -5.51
N ILE A 298 -5.64 20.84 -4.91
CA ILE A 298 -5.78 20.51 -3.47
C ILE A 298 -4.99 21.48 -2.57
N ARG A 299 -4.15 22.40 -3.12
CA ARG A 299 -3.28 23.30 -2.34
C ARG A 299 -2.45 22.57 -1.28
N GLN A 300 -1.96 21.40 -1.58
CA GLN A 300 -0.97 20.79 -0.70
C GLN A 300 0.32 21.61 -0.75
N SER A 301 0.72 22.14 0.41
CA SER A 301 1.93 22.93 0.58
C SER A 301 3.11 22.21 -0.07
N GLU A 302 3.92 22.95 -0.81
CA GLU A 302 5.07 22.55 -1.65
C GLU A 302 6.17 21.77 -0.91
N THR A 303 5.99 21.40 0.37
CA THR A 303 7.04 20.88 1.25
C THR A 303 7.16 19.36 1.29
N GLU A 304 6.20 18.57 0.80
CA GLU A 304 6.30 17.10 0.98
C GLU A 304 6.67 16.29 -0.28
N HIS A 305 6.60 16.84 -1.46
CA HIS A 305 7.08 16.18 -2.67
C HIS A 305 7.81 17.16 -3.59
N LYS A 306 9.04 17.50 -3.22
CA LYS A 306 10.08 17.58 -4.24
C LYS A 306 10.27 16.14 -4.77
N GLU A 307 9.28 15.61 -5.50
CA GLU A 307 9.61 14.69 -6.58
C GLU A 307 10.67 15.45 -7.36
N ASN A 308 11.87 14.90 -7.42
CA ASN A 308 12.97 15.47 -8.16
C ASN A 308 12.39 16.02 -9.46
N GLU A 309 12.21 17.34 -9.53
CA GLU A 309 11.95 18.01 -10.81
C GLU A 309 13.00 17.42 -11.72
N ALA A 310 12.56 16.84 -12.82
CA ALA A 310 13.44 16.14 -13.71
C ALA A 310 14.54 17.12 -14.10
N VAL A 311 15.70 17.02 -13.43
CA VAL A 311 16.86 17.83 -13.78
C VAL A 311 17.30 17.29 -15.13
N ALA A 312 17.00 18.04 -16.19
CA ALA A 312 17.50 17.71 -17.50
C ALA A 312 19.01 17.94 -17.48
N LEU A 313 19.78 16.90 -17.77
CA LEU A 313 21.20 17.08 -18.03
C LEU A 313 21.38 17.84 -19.36
N PRO A 314 22.40 18.68 -19.48
CA PRO A 314 22.81 19.20 -20.79
C PRO A 314 23.15 18.04 -21.74
N VAL A 315 23.19 18.34 -23.03
CA VAL A 315 23.60 17.31 -23.99
C VAL A 315 25.10 17.00 -23.77
N LEU A 316 25.35 15.79 -23.28
CA LEU A 316 26.70 15.29 -23.01
C LEU A 316 27.12 14.34 -24.11
N GLN A 317 28.44 14.37 -24.43
CA GLN A 317 29.09 13.49 -25.42
C GLN A 317 30.23 12.73 -24.75
N GLU A 318 30.45 11.49 -25.17
CA GLU A 318 31.61 10.70 -24.74
C GLU A 318 32.93 11.41 -25.15
N GLY A 319 33.90 11.44 -24.25
CA GLY A 319 35.16 12.17 -24.42
C GLY A 319 35.07 13.67 -24.14
N GLN A 320 33.88 14.23 -23.88
CA GLN A 320 33.75 15.64 -23.51
C GLN A 320 34.47 15.90 -22.19
N THR A 321 35.29 16.96 -22.14
CA THR A 321 36.08 17.34 -20.98
C THR A 321 35.53 18.62 -20.35
N PHE A 322 35.51 18.66 -19.03
CA PHE A 322 35.21 19.82 -18.20
C PHE A 322 36.46 20.21 -17.44
N GLU A 323 37.01 21.35 -17.73
CA GLU A 323 38.20 21.86 -17.05
C GLU A 323 37.84 22.52 -15.74
N ALA A 324 38.65 22.31 -14.70
CA ALA A 324 38.52 22.94 -13.38
C ALA A 324 37.15 22.73 -12.72
N VAL A 325 36.71 21.46 -12.55
CA VAL A 325 35.48 21.14 -11.85
C VAL A 325 35.55 21.57 -10.39
N SER A 326 34.40 21.94 -9.81
CA SER A 326 34.31 22.22 -8.37
C SER A 326 33.91 20.95 -7.64
N ALA A 327 34.76 20.47 -6.73
CA ALA A 327 34.47 19.30 -5.93
C ALA A 327 33.97 19.66 -4.54
N SER A 328 32.91 19.00 -4.09
CA SER A 328 32.31 19.17 -2.79
C SER A 328 32.05 17.81 -2.11
N LEU A 329 31.83 17.84 -0.80
CA LEU A 329 31.52 16.65 -0.04
C LEU A 329 30.10 16.78 0.55
N ARG A 330 29.20 15.92 0.10
CA ARG A 330 27.84 15.83 0.68
C ARG A 330 27.89 14.86 1.86
N GLU A 331 27.62 15.38 3.04
CA GLU A 331 27.52 14.60 4.27
C GLU A 331 26.07 14.29 4.61
N GLY A 332 25.82 13.07 5.07
CA GLY A 332 24.51 12.64 5.50
C GLY A 332 24.58 11.60 6.62
N LYS A 333 23.43 11.25 7.15
CA LYS A 333 23.28 10.16 8.12
C LYS A 333 22.18 9.23 7.66
N THR A 334 22.36 7.94 7.91
CA THR A 334 21.25 6.98 7.71
C THR A 334 20.14 7.32 8.70
N SER A 335 18.89 7.12 8.29
CA SER A 335 17.70 7.36 9.10
C SER A 335 16.97 6.05 9.39
N PRO A 336 16.32 5.94 10.56
CA PRO A 336 15.51 4.77 10.86
C PRO A 336 14.32 4.65 9.88
N PRO A 337 13.68 3.49 9.80
CA PRO A 337 12.41 3.37 9.09
C PRO A 337 11.39 4.33 9.71
N LYS A 338 10.44 4.81 8.91
CA LYS A 338 9.37 5.68 9.40
C LYS A 338 8.35 4.88 10.20
N HIS A 339 7.72 5.50 11.21
CA HIS A 339 6.54 4.94 11.87
C HIS A 339 5.47 4.57 10.84
N TYR A 340 4.68 3.54 11.13
CA TYR A 340 3.55 3.22 10.29
C TYR A 340 2.49 4.33 10.32
N THR A 341 1.94 4.60 9.15
CA THR A 341 0.66 5.29 8.96
C THR A 341 -0.39 4.26 8.56
N GLU A 342 -1.67 4.61 8.50
CA GLU A 342 -2.67 3.67 7.99
C GLU A 342 -2.38 3.25 6.54
N ASP A 343 -1.92 4.17 5.67
CA ASP A 343 -1.46 3.82 4.31
C ASP A 343 -0.41 2.71 4.33
N THR A 344 0.67 2.91 5.07
CA THR A 344 1.79 1.96 5.07
C THR A 344 1.49 0.67 5.83
N LEU A 345 0.63 0.73 6.87
CA LEU A 345 0.20 -0.45 7.60
C LEU A 345 -0.76 -1.30 6.77
N LEU A 346 -1.73 -0.70 6.06
CA LEU A 346 -2.60 -1.42 5.15
C LEU A 346 -1.79 -2.15 4.07
N SER A 347 -0.76 -1.50 3.52
CA SER A 347 0.16 -2.14 2.58
C SER A 347 0.90 -3.33 3.21
N ALA A 348 1.39 -3.17 4.44
CA ALA A 348 2.06 -4.25 5.16
C ALA A 348 1.11 -5.41 5.47
N MET A 349 -0.16 -5.12 5.80
CA MET A 349 -1.17 -6.16 6.00
C MET A 349 -1.48 -6.95 4.72
N GLU A 350 -1.47 -6.29 3.55
CA GLU A 350 -1.69 -6.96 2.25
C GLU A 350 -0.57 -7.94 1.90
N THR A 351 0.66 -7.61 2.25
CA THR A 351 1.85 -8.40 1.90
C THR A 351 2.33 -9.29 3.02
N ALA A 352 1.70 -9.22 4.21
CA ALA A 352 2.11 -9.98 5.38
C ALA A 352 2.08 -11.49 5.11
N GLY A 353 3.16 -12.19 5.44
CA GLY A 353 3.31 -13.63 5.22
C GLY A 353 3.55 -14.06 3.77
N ALA A 354 3.70 -13.12 2.83
CA ALA A 354 3.92 -13.46 1.42
C ALA A 354 5.27 -14.17 1.17
N GLU A 355 6.27 -13.90 2.00
CA GLU A 355 7.60 -14.52 1.90
C GLU A 355 7.62 -15.96 2.46
N ASP A 356 6.70 -16.26 3.39
CA ASP A 356 6.63 -17.53 4.10
C ASP A 356 5.58 -18.49 3.51
N MET A 357 4.82 -18.06 2.50
CA MET A 357 3.79 -18.86 1.86
C MET A 357 4.34 -19.60 0.64
N PRO A 358 3.84 -20.83 0.36
CA PRO A 358 4.10 -21.51 -0.91
C PRO A 358 3.71 -20.63 -2.11
N GLU A 359 4.41 -20.78 -3.24
CA GLU A 359 4.16 -19.96 -4.44
C GLU A 359 2.73 -20.09 -4.99
N ASP A 360 2.09 -21.23 -4.77
CA ASP A 360 0.73 -21.56 -5.16
C ASP A 360 -0.34 -21.16 -4.14
N ALA A 361 0.05 -20.67 -2.95
CA ALA A 361 -0.91 -20.21 -1.96
C ALA A 361 -1.57 -18.90 -2.40
N GLU A 362 -2.90 -18.82 -2.21
CA GLU A 362 -3.62 -17.56 -2.42
C GLU A 362 -3.21 -16.54 -1.35
N ARG A 363 -2.40 -15.58 -1.75
CA ARG A 363 -1.81 -14.57 -0.87
C ARG A 363 -2.82 -13.48 -0.56
N LYS A 364 -3.59 -13.64 0.50
CA LYS A 364 -4.58 -12.62 0.94
C LYS A 364 -4.07 -11.69 2.03
N GLY A 365 -2.89 -11.92 2.58
CA GLY A 365 -2.34 -11.13 3.69
C GLY A 365 -3.17 -11.22 4.97
N LEU A 366 -3.09 -10.19 5.82
CA LEU A 366 -3.85 -10.07 7.06
C LEU A 366 -5.19 -9.37 6.80
N GLY A 367 -6.27 -10.13 6.95
CA GLY A 367 -7.63 -9.64 6.75
C GLY A 367 -7.97 -9.34 5.27
N THR A 368 -9.25 -9.21 4.99
CA THR A 368 -9.76 -8.81 3.68
C THR A 368 -9.85 -7.29 3.57
N PRO A 369 -9.96 -6.69 2.38
CA PRO A 369 -10.20 -5.26 2.23
C PRO A 369 -11.36 -4.75 3.08
N ALA A 370 -12.45 -5.53 3.18
CA ALA A 370 -13.62 -5.18 3.97
C ALA A 370 -13.39 -5.17 5.49
N THR A 371 -12.40 -5.91 6.02
CA THR A 371 -12.19 -6.11 7.46
C THR A 371 -10.98 -5.37 8.02
N ARG A 372 -10.04 -4.92 7.19
CA ARG A 372 -8.81 -4.23 7.64
C ARG A 372 -9.11 -2.95 8.41
N ALA A 373 -10.01 -2.10 7.90
CA ALA A 373 -10.41 -0.88 8.60
C ALA A 373 -10.94 -1.16 10.01
N ALA A 374 -11.86 -2.11 10.14
CA ALA A 374 -12.40 -2.51 11.44
C ALA A 374 -11.33 -3.09 12.38
N THR A 375 -10.31 -3.76 11.87
CA THR A 375 -9.18 -4.25 12.66
C THR A 375 -8.36 -3.08 13.23
N LEU A 376 -8.08 -2.06 12.41
CA LEU A 376 -7.37 -0.85 12.87
C LEU A 376 -8.18 -0.12 13.94
N GLU A 377 -9.48 0.06 13.74
CA GLU A 377 -10.35 0.70 14.74
C GLU A 377 -10.40 -0.10 16.06
N LYS A 378 -10.39 -1.44 16.00
CA LYS A 378 -10.30 -2.27 17.20
C LYS A 378 -8.99 -2.09 17.95
N LEU A 379 -7.84 -1.98 17.26
CA LEU A 379 -6.54 -1.70 17.88
C LEU A 379 -6.53 -0.33 18.58
N VAL A 380 -7.16 0.67 17.97
CA VAL A 380 -7.25 2.02 18.53
C VAL A 380 -8.21 2.05 19.73
N SER A 381 -9.41 1.48 19.60
CA SER A 381 -10.42 1.47 20.66
C SER A 381 -10.03 0.62 21.88
N ALA A 382 -9.25 -0.44 21.66
CA ALA A 382 -8.66 -1.24 22.73
C ALA A 382 -7.49 -0.54 23.45
N GLY A 383 -7.06 0.65 23.01
CA GLY A 383 -5.97 1.40 23.59
C GLY A 383 -4.58 0.83 23.32
N PHE A 384 -4.45 -0.07 22.35
CA PHE A 384 -3.15 -0.65 21.99
C PHE A 384 -2.32 0.26 21.09
N VAL A 385 -2.99 1.03 20.22
CA VAL A 385 -2.35 1.87 19.19
C VAL A 385 -3.10 3.19 19.02
N PRO A 386 -2.75 4.25 19.74
CA PRO A 386 -3.32 5.57 19.49
C PRO A 386 -2.82 6.16 18.16
N ARG A 387 -3.66 6.96 17.53
CA ARG A 387 -3.28 7.80 16.39
C ARG A 387 -2.58 9.05 16.89
N LYS A 388 -1.31 9.25 16.52
CA LYS A 388 -0.56 10.50 16.75
C LYS A 388 -0.38 11.24 15.42
N LYS A 389 -1.27 12.16 15.10
CA LYS A 389 -1.44 12.70 13.74
C LYS A 389 -1.76 11.56 12.76
N LYS A 390 -0.92 11.35 11.73
CA LYS A 390 -1.06 10.20 10.80
C LYS A 390 -0.35 8.93 11.27
N GLN A 391 0.45 8.98 12.36
CA GLN A 391 1.28 7.87 12.81
C GLN A 391 0.54 6.94 13.78
N LEU A 392 0.79 5.65 13.67
CA LEU A 392 0.29 4.58 14.52
C LEU A 392 1.44 4.07 15.38
N ILE A 393 1.43 4.40 16.67
CA ILE A 393 2.53 4.07 17.60
C ILE A 393 1.96 3.20 18.74
N PRO A 394 2.43 1.95 18.92
CA PRO A 394 1.89 1.07 19.95
C PRO A 394 2.19 1.61 21.36
N THR A 395 1.20 1.46 22.25
CA THR A 395 1.34 1.78 23.67
C THR A 395 2.16 0.70 24.38
N THR A 396 2.55 0.97 25.62
CA THR A 396 3.18 -0.03 26.51
C THR A 396 2.30 -1.27 26.64
N THR A 397 0.98 -1.09 26.79
CA THR A 397 0.02 -2.22 26.86
C THR A 397 0.03 -3.05 25.58
N GLY A 398 0.04 -2.40 24.40
CA GLY A 398 0.13 -3.10 23.13
C GLY A 398 1.45 -3.87 22.96
N ARG A 399 2.58 -3.28 23.35
CA ARG A 399 3.90 -3.93 23.33
C ARG A 399 3.95 -5.14 24.30
N ASN A 400 3.45 -4.97 25.52
CA ASN A 400 3.39 -6.03 26.51
C ASN A 400 2.53 -7.20 26.03
N LEU A 401 1.39 -6.93 25.38
CA LEU A 401 0.57 -7.98 24.79
C LEU A 401 1.38 -8.81 23.79
N ILE A 402 2.07 -8.19 22.86
CA ILE A 402 2.89 -8.93 21.86
C ILE A 402 4.05 -9.69 22.50
N ALA A 403 4.63 -9.16 23.58
CA ALA A 403 5.71 -9.84 24.30
C ALA A 403 5.27 -11.15 24.98
N VAL A 404 4.00 -11.23 25.40
CA VAL A 404 3.47 -12.41 26.13
C VAL A 404 2.70 -13.38 25.22
N LEU A 405 2.31 -12.96 24.02
CA LEU A 405 1.63 -13.85 23.08
C LEU A 405 2.59 -14.89 22.48
N PRO A 406 2.16 -16.14 22.33
CA PRO A 406 2.88 -17.17 21.58
C PRO A 406 3.11 -16.76 20.12
N ASP A 407 4.23 -17.21 19.54
CA ASP A 407 4.63 -16.81 18.19
C ASP A 407 3.60 -17.17 17.13
N ASN A 408 2.94 -18.31 17.23
CA ASN A 408 1.90 -18.73 16.30
C ASN A 408 0.69 -17.77 16.26
N ILE A 409 0.28 -17.18 17.40
CA ILE A 409 -0.87 -16.25 17.47
C ILE A 409 -0.55 -14.88 16.88
N LYS A 410 0.70 -14.46 16.91
CA LYS A 410 1.17 -13.18 16.39
C LYS A 410 1.77 -13.27 14.98
N SER A 411 1.82 -14.48 14.40
CA SER A 411 2.35 -14.73 13.06
C SER A 411 1.25 -14.60 11.98
N PRO A 412 1.55 -13.99 10.83
CA PRO A 412 0.68 -14.02 9.65
C PRO A 412 0.48 -15.42 9.06
N ILE A 413 1.44 -16.35 9.29
CA ILE A 413 1.44 -17.71 8.75
C ILE A 413 0.19 -18.47 9.18
N LEU A 414 -0.20 -18.36 10.46
CA LEU A 414 -1.41 -18.99 10.97
C LEU A 414 -2.67 -18.60 10.15
N THR A 415 -2.75 -17.33 9.74
CA THR A 415 -3.86 -16.85 8.91
C THR A 415 -3.84 -17.54 7.55
N ALA A 416 -2.68 -17.70 6.94
CA ALA A 416 -2.53 -18.36 5.66
C ALA A 416 -2.88 -19.86 5.70
N GLU A 417 -2.40 -20.55 6.74
CA GLU A 417 -2.70 -21.97 6.97
C GLU A 417 -4.22 -22.18 7.08
N TRP A 418 -4.91 -21.35 7.88
CA TRP A 418 -6.36 -21.46 8.02
C TRP A 418 -7.12 -21.16 6.72
N GLU A 419 -6.71 -20.15 5.95
CA GLU A 419 -7.35 -19.87 4.66
C GLU A 419 -7.16 -21.03 3.67
N SER A 420 -5.98 -21.67 3.66
CA SER A 420 -5.74 -22.88 2.88
C SER A 420 -6.66 -24.04 3.29
N MET A 421 -6.79 -24.30 4.60
CA MET A 421 -7.68 -25.33 5.12
C MET A 421 -9.16 -25.03 4.84
N LEU A 422 -9.59 -23.78 4.95
CA LEU A 422 -10.95 -23.37 4.62
C LEU A 422 -11.28 -23.56 3.14
N LYS A 423 -10.32 -23.35 2.23
CA LYS A 423 -10.49 -23.72 0.83
C LYS A 423 -10.65 -25.23 0.62
N GLN A 424 -9.89 -26.03 1.35
CA GLN A 424 -10.08 -27.49 1.31
C GLN A 424 -11.47 -27.90 1.80
N VAL A 425 -12.03 -27.19 2.80
CA VAL A 425 -13.42 -27.40 3.24
C VAL A 425 -14.41 -27.01 2.14
N GLU A 426 -14.22 -25.88 1.48
CA GLU A 426 -15.03 -25.39 0.37
C GLU A 426 -15.03 -26.38 -0.80
N HIS A 427 -13.89 -27.01 -1.11
CA HIS A 427 -13.77 -28.02 -2.16
C HIS A 427 -14.21 -29.43 -1.70
N GLY A 428 -14.49 -29.62 -0.41
CA GLY A 428 -14.88 -30.92 0.15
C GLY A 428 -13.71 -31.90 0.36
N GLU A 429 -12.48 -31.43 0.29
CA GLU A 429 -11.25 -32.20 0.51
C GLU A 429 -10.97 -32.37 2.03
N LEU A 430 -11.42 -31.43 2.84
CA LEU A 430 -11.37 -31.48 4.29
C LEU A 430 -12.80 -31.36 4.85
N SER A 431 -13.16 -32.15 5.88
CA SER A 431 -14.45 -31.99 6.54
C SER A 431 -14.48 -30.80 7.48
N ALA A 432 -15.62 -30.08 7.57
CA ALA A 432 -15.83 -29.00 8.52
C ALA A 432 -15.54 -29.41 9.97
N THR A 433 -15.95 -30.65 10.36
CA THR A 433 -15.69 -31.22 11.69
C THR A 433 -14.18 -31.34 11.93
N SER A 434 -13.43 -31.92 10.98
CA SER A 434 -11.97 -32.11 11.14
C SER A 434 -11.23 -30.78 11.26
N PHE A 435 -11.65 -29.74 10.51
CA PHE A 435 -11.12 -28.39 10.65
C PHE A 435 -11.38 -27.84 12.06
N MET A 436 -12.65 -27.90 12.54
CA MET A 436 -13.02 -27.35 13.85
C MET A 436 -12.38 -28.12 15.02
N ASP A 437 -12.15 -29.44 14.89
CA ASP A 437 -11.43 -30.24 15.89
C ASP A 437 -9.98 -29.76 16.04
N GLN A 438 -9.29 -29.47 14.93
CA GLN A 438 -7.93 -28.92 14.95
C GLN A 438 -7.89 -27.55 15.65
N ILE A 439 -8.88 -26.69 15.37
CA ILE A 439 -9.00 -25.37 16.03
C ILE A 439 -9.27 -25.53 17.53
N ALA A 440 -10.12 -26.49 17.92
CA ALA A 440 -10.41 -26.78 19.33
C ALA A 440 -9.16 -27.29 20.06
N ASP A 441 -8.37 -28.16 19.42
CA ASP A 441 -7.12 -28.66 20.00
C ASP A 441 -6.07 -27.57 20.12
N MET A 442 -5.94 -26.68 19.14
CA MET A 442 -5.11 -25.50 19.22
C MET A 442 -5.52 -24.60 20.41
N SER A 443 -6.83 -24.37 20.60
CA SER A 443 -7.34 -23.60 21.72
C SER A 443 -7.02 -24.25 23.07
N ARG A 444 -7.19 -25.57 23.19
CA ARG A 444 -6.84 -26.33 24.41
C ARG A 444 -5.33 -26.24 24.70
N THR A 445 -4.52 -26.42 23.67
CA THR A 445 -3.05 -26.33 23.79
C THR A 445 -2.63 -24.95 24.26
N LEU A 446 -3.21 -23.89 23.70
CA LEU A 446 -2.93 -22.50 24.11
C LEU A 446 -3.24 -22.28 25.60
N VAL A 447 -4.39 -22.78 26.07
CA VAL A 447 -4.81 -22.66 27.48
C VAL A 447 -3.90 -23.50 28.39
N CYS A 448 -3.60 -24.74 28.03
CA CYS A 448 -2.78 -25.64 28.85
C CYS A 448 -1.33 -25.14 28.97
N LEU A 449 -0.69 -24.74 27.88
CA LEU A 449 0.70 -24.27 27.87
C LEU A 449 0.91 -23.04 28.78
N LEU A 450 -0.06 -22.13 28.81
CA LEU A 450 0.04 -20.91 29.60
C LEU A 450 -0.42 -21.08 31.03
N TYR A 451 -1.33 -22.03 31.32
CA TYR A 451 -1.78 -22.32 32.68
C TYR A 451 -0.71 -23.08 33.47
N THR A 452 0.16 -23.83 32.79
CA THR A 452 1.27 -24.58 33.40
C THR A 452 2.58 -23.79 33.48
N SER A 453 2.66 -22.63 32.80
CA SER A 453 3.80 -21.73 32.94
C SER A 453 3.68 -20.94 34.25
N PRO A 454 4.79 -20.76 35.04
CA PRO A 454 4.73 -19.96 36.26
C PRO A 454 4.19 -18.57 35.96
N SER A 455 3.13 -18.19 36.67
CA SER A 455 2.49 -16.87 36.56
C SER A 455 3.53 -15.76 36.75
N PRO A 456 3.41 -14.61 36.04
CA PRO A 456 4.21 -13.41 36.38
C PRO A 456 4.10 -13.01 37.86
N ARG A 457 3.00 -13.37 38.53
CA ARG A 457 2.82 -13.18 39.97
C ARG A 457 3.73 -14.10 40.81
N ASP A 458 4.12 -15.26 40.29
CA ASP A 458 4.99 -16.22 40.99
C ASP A 458 6.47 -15.88 40.83
N ARG A 459 6.82 -14.96 39.90
CA ARG A 459 8.19 -14.47 39.69
C ARG A 459 8.55 -13.26 40.55
N SER A 460 7.61 -12.74 41.31
CA SER A 460 7.80 -11.55 42.19
C SER A 460 8.14 -11.92 43.64
N VAL A 461 8.54 -13.16 43.92
CA VAL A 461 9.01 -13.59 45.24
C VAL A 461 10.52 -13.79 45.24
#